data_35f026623c5f0267522860747e580600
#
_entry.id   35f026623c5f0267522860747e580600
#
_cell.length_a   1.000
_cell.length_b   1.000
_cell.length_c   1.000
_cell.angle_alpha   90.00
_cell.angle_beta   90.00
_cell.angle_gamma   90.00
#
_symmetry.space_group_name_H-M   'P 1'
#
loop_
_entity.id
_entity.type
_entity.pdbx_description
1 polymer ?
#
loop_
_entity_poly.entity_id
_entity_poly.type
_entity_poly.pdbx_seq_one_letter_code
_entity_poly.pdbx_strand_id
1 'polypeptide(L)'
;VEVVEAGTDPQVLSYNDVGGEEESSTRTVTTETGFDQNVVASDAVDPAAQPTEETDALTLPLEVRTLEAPAAGEGELDASRRVELRVADDVSADLASATGFLSVWRGTDDGRVSTVKLLAPEEATEDARATVESALMSVLSSTVIFPSDAVGVGGSWTVESRVTGGSTMLRTTTYTVTDIQGDQVMLDVVVDQRPAQETLNFDAETAPDLAGQSLTVESSDTVAEGSLTVDRTEALPVDGAASASTRVVYAGADEDFRIVQDYTEKVNWS
;
A
#
# COMPACT_ATOMS: atom_id res chain seq x y z
N VAL A 1 -15.60 1.20 0.37
CA VAL A 1 -15.43 1.79 1.71
C VAL A 1 -16.75 1.68 2.43
N GLU A 2 -16.75 1.13 3.62
CA GLU A 2 -17.94 0.88 4.42
C GLU A 2 -17.67 1.24 5.87
N VAL A 3 -18.56 2.06 6.48
CA VAL A 3 -18.48 2.37 7.92
C VAL A 3 -19.01 1.18 8.71
N VAL A 4 -18.19 0.69 9.65
CA VAL A 4 -18.54 -0.41 10.56
C VAL A 4 -19.18 0.15 11.83
N GLU A 5 -18.55 1.18 12.41
CA GLU A 5 -19.04 1.89 13.61
C GLU A 5 -18.85 3.39 13.46
N ALA A 6 -19.86 4.17 13.83
CA ALA A 6 -19.82 5.63 13.69
C ALA A 6 -18.95 6.32 14.76
N GLY A 7 -18.79 5.70 15.94
CA GLY A 7 -18.05 6.31 17.06
C GLY A 7 -18.79 7.44 17.77
N THR A 8 -18.04 8.26 18.50
CA THR A 8 -18.55 9.39 19.30
C THR A 8 -18.35 10.69 18.53
N ASP A 9 -19.36 11.57 18.54
CA ASP A 9 -19.35 12.86 17.85
C ASP A 9 -18.94 12.75 16.37
N PRO A 10 -19.65 11.93 15.55
CA PRO A 10 -19.26 11.63 14.20
C PRO A 10 -19.33 12.86 13.30
N GLN A 11 -18.33 13.02 12.43
CA GLN A 11 -18.20 14.05 11.43
C GLN A 11 -17.72 13.46 10.11
N VAL A 12 -18.02 14.11 8.98
CA VAL A 12 -17.48 13.72 7.68
C VAL A 12 -16.01 14.14 7.64
N LEU A 13 -15.14 13.18 7.35
CA LEU A 13 -13.71 13.39 7.21
C LEU A 13 -13.36 13.50 5.73
N SER A 14 -12.58 14.50 5.37
CA SER A 14 -12.06 14.69 4.03
C SER A 14 -10.74 15.46 4.06
N TYR A 15 -9.93 15.31 3.03
CA TYR A 15 -8.73 16.12 2.83
C TYR A 15 -9.11 17.56 2.47
N ASN A 16 -8.35 18.50 2.98
CA ASN A 16 -8.44 19.93 2.70
C ASN A 16 -7.03 20.47 2.41
N ASP A 17 -6.29 19.74 1.58
CA ASP A 17 -4.86 19.90 1.33
C ASP A 17 -4.55 20.60 0.01
N VAL A 18 -5.56 21.05 -0.72
CA VAL A 18 -5.36 21.78 -1.98
C VAL A 18 -4.77 23.15 -1.68
N GLY A 19 -3.51 23.33 -1.97
CA GLY A 19 -2.73 24.54 -1.79
C GLY A 19 -2.43 25.28 -3.10
N GLY A 20 -1.66 26.36 -2.98
CA GLY A 20 -1.16 27.11 -4.13
C GLY A 20 -0.01 26.38 -4.84
N GLU A 21 0.34 26.85 -6.06
CA GLU A 21 1.43 26.25 -6.85
C GLU A 21 2.81 26.31 -6.16
N GLU A 22 3.00 27.25 -5.22
CA GLU A 22 4.25 27.43 -4.47
C GLU A 22 4.25 26.70 -3.11
N GLU A 23 3.11 26.14 -2.70
CA GLU A 23 3.00 25.42 -1.43
C GLU A 23 3.46 23.98 -1.61
N SER A 24 4.48 23.60 -0.89
CA SER A 24 4.99 22.24 -0.84
C SER A 24 5.39 21.88 0.58
N SER A 25 5.23 20.62 0.93
CA SER A 25 5.76 20.03 2.15
C SER A 25 6.79 18.97 1.83
N THR A 26 7.50 18.52 2.86
CA THR A 26 8.45 17.41 2.74
C THR A 26 8.00 16.27 3.62
N ARG A 27 8.21 15.05 3.14
CA ARG A 27 7.97 13.81 3.91
C ARG A 27 9.11 12.84 3.67
N THR A 28 9.50 12.15 4.73
CA THR A 28 10.36 10.99 4.58
C THR A 28 9.49 9.75 4.72
N VAL A 29 9.57 8.87 3.75
CA VAL A 29 8.90 7.57 3.80
C VAL A 29 9.93 6.46 3.73
N THR A 30 9.79 5.47 4.61
CA THR A 30 10.55 4.22 4.51
C THR A 30 9.57 3.11 4.18
N THR A 31 9.79 2.46 3.04
CA THR A 31 9.06 1.25 2.64
C THR A 31 9.93 0.04 2.89
N GLU A 32 9.32 -1.02 3.42
CA GLU A 32 9.97 -2.32 3.57
C GLU A 32 9.10 -3.34 2.83
N THR A 33 9.71 -4.13 1.96
CA THR A 33 9.01 -5.18 1.21
C THR A 33 9.81 -6.46 1.30
N GLY A 34 9.11 -7.59 1.44
CA GLY A 34 9.71 -8.91 1.50
C GLY A 34 8.83 -9.94 0.80
N PHE A 35 9.49 -10.90 0.15
CA PHE A 35 8.85 -12.07 -0.42
C PHE A 35 9.75 -13.28 -0.22
N ASP A 36 9.20 -14.33 0.37
CA ASP A 36 9.85 -15.62 0.49
C ASP A 36 8.94 -16.73 0.00
N GLN A 37 9.52 -17.76 -0.63
CA GLN A 37 8.79 -18.92 -1.09
C GLN A 37 9.56 -20.20 -0.79
N ASN A 38 8.91 -21.10 -0.09
CA ASN A 38 9.49 -22.38 0.31
C ASN A 38 8.61 -23.56 -0.10
N VAL A 39 9.25 -24.66 -0.50
CA VAL A 39 8.61 -25.97 -0.63
C VAL A 39 8.92 -26.76 0.64
N VAL A 40 7.90 -27.14 1.38
CA VAL A 40 8.04 -27.83 2.66
C VAL A 40 7.21 -29.13 2.66
N ALA A 41 7.61 -30.10 3.46
CA ALA A 41 6.80 -31.27 3.69
C ALA A 41 5.47 -30.88 4.35
N SER A 42 4.38 -31.53 3.99
CA SER A 42 3.04 -31.15 4.48
C SER A 42 2.91 -31.26 6.01
N ASP A 43 3.62 -32.21 6.64
CA ASP A 43 3.67 -32.36 8.09
C ASP A 43 4.61 -31.35 8.80
N ALA A 44 5.41 -30.62 8.04
CA ALA A 44 6.32 -29.58 8.54
C ALA A 44 5.73 -28.15 8.45
N VAL A 45 4.55 -27.99 7.85
CA VAL A 45 3.86 -26.70 7.83
C VAL A 45 3.36 -26.38 9.23
N ASP A 46 3.83 -25.28 9.80
CA ASP A 46 3.29 -24.71 11.03
C ASP A 46 2.33 -23.58 10.67
N PRO A 47 1.02 -23.78 10.81
CA PRO A 47 0.03 -22.73 10.51
C PRO A 47 0.13 -21.51 11.45
N ALA A 48 0.75 -21.67 12.62
CA ALA A 48 0.94 -20.60 13.59
C ALA A 48 2.29 -19.89 13.45
N ALA A 49 3.17 -20.37 12.55
CA ALA A 49 4.45 -19.71 12.32
C ALA A 49 4.24 -18.31 11.73
N GLN A 50 4.94 -17.33 12.29
CA GLN A 50 4.95 -15.97 11.75
C GLN A 50 5.60 -15.98 10.35
N PRO A 51 5.10 -15.15 9.42
CA PRO A 51 5.77 -14.94 8.14
C PRO A 51 7.23 -14.47 8.34
N THR A 52 8.08 -14.79 7.36
CA THR A 52 9.49 -14.36 7.40
C THR A 52 9.57 -12.84 7.33
N GLU A 53 10.40 -12.22 8.21
CA GLU A 53 10.59 -10.78 8.28
C GLU A 53 11.82 -10.28 7.49
N GLU A 54 12.36 -11.08 6.55
CA GLU A 54 13.43 -10.60 5.68
C GLU A 54 12.84 -9.60 4.67
N THR A 55 13.22 -8.34 4.81
CA THR A 55 12.72 -7.24 3.98
C THR A 55 13.85 -6.41 3.42
N ASP A 56 13.63 -5.86 2.24
CA ASP A 56 14.44 -4.79 1.68
C ASP A 56 13.82 -3.45 2.05
N ALA A 57 14.60 -2.63 2.77
CA ALA A 57 14.16 -1.31 3.21
C ALA A 57 14.66 -0.21 2.27
N LEU A 58 13.77 0.69 1.90
CA LEU A 58 14.06 1.85 1.08
C LEU A 58 13.51 3.12 1.72
N THR A 59 14.37 4.12 1.91
CA THR A 59 13.97 5.44 2.41
C THR A 59 13.99 6.45 1.28
N LEU A 60 12.86 7.12 1.08
CA LEU A 60 12.68 8.18 0.09
C LEU A 60 12.32 9.51 0.77
N PRO A 61 13.15 10.55 0.62
CA PRO A 61 12.73 11.91 0.89
C PRO A 61 11.85 12.40 -0.27
N LEU A 62 10.66 12.89 0.05
CA LEU A 62 9.65 13.31 -0.92
C LEU A 62 9.32 14.79 -0.73
N GLU A 63 9.31 15.53 -1.82
CA GLU A 63 8.62 16.82 -1.92
C GLU A 63 7.19 16.56 -2.34
N VAL A 64 6.24 17.08 -1.57
CA VAL A 64 4.80 16.81 -1.72
C VAL A 64 4.08 18.09 -2.03
N ARG A 65 3.22 18.09 -3.03
CA ARG A 65 2.38 19.23 -3.39
C ARG A 65 0.99 18.76 -3.82
N THR A 66 -0.04 19.45 -3.33
CA THR A 66 -1.42 19.20 -3.78
C THR A 66 -1.97 20.45 -4.45
N LEU A 67 -2.50 20.26 -5.62
CA LEU A 67 -3.12 21.27 -6.46
C LEU A 67 -4.58 20.92 -6.73
N GLU A 68 -5.37 21.91 -7.13
CA GLU A 68 -6.68 21.64 -7.70
C GLU A 68 -6.53 20.76 -8.97
N ALA A 69 -7.33 19.71 -9.06
CA ALA A 69 -7.29 18.86 -10.23
C ALA A 69 -7.86 19.62 -11.45
N PRO A 70 -7.22 19.53 -12.63
CA PRO A 70 -7.83 20.06 -13.85
C PRO A 70 -9.14 19.30 -14.14
N ALA A 71 -10.04 19.94 -14.88
CA ALA A 71 -11.29 19.32 -15.31
C ALA A 71 -11.01 17.96 -15.99
N ALA A 72 -11.90 16.99 -15.74
CA ALA A 72 -11.77 15.66 -16.32
C ALA A 72 -11.86 15.72 -17.85
N GLY A 73 -10.96 15.01 -18.51
CA GLY A 73 -11.02 14.77 -19.95
C GLY A 73 -12.07 13.72 -20.31
N GLU A 74 -12.24 13.48 -21.61
CA GLU A 74 -13.16 12.44 -22.08
C GLU A 74 -12.74 11.05 -21.58
N GLY A 75 -13.62 10.40 -20.82
CA GLY A 75 -13.38 9.07 -20.22
C GLY A 75 -12.58 9.09 -18.92
N GLU A 76 -12.21 10.25 -18.40
CA GLU A 76 -11.59 10.40 -17.08
C GLU A 76 -12.68 10.56 -15.99
N LEU A 77 -12.39 10.06 -14.79
CA LEU A 77 -13.24 10.32 -13.62
C LEU A 77 -12.99 11.74 -13.09
N ASP A 78 -14.03 12.34 -12.51
CA ASP A 78 -13.90 13.61 -11.80
C ASP A 78 -12.92 13.48 -10.63
N ALA A 79 -12.15 14.53 -10.41
CA ALA A 79 -11.20 14.64 -9.33
C ALA A 79 -11.17 16.07 -8.81
N SER A 80 -11.03 16.25 -7.51
CA SER A 80 -10.85 17.56 -6.84
C SER A 80 -9.39 17.88 -6.57
N ARG A 81 -8.56 16.84 -6.43
CA ARG A 81 -7.15 16.94 -6.01
C ARG A 81 -6.21 16.35 -7.07
N ARG A 82 -5.09 17.01 -7.26
CA ARG A 82 -3.92 16.50 -7.99
C ARG A 82 -2.72 16.55 -7.06
N VAL A 83 -2.27 15.39 -6.63
CA VAL A 83 -1.10 15.24 -5.75
C VAL A 83 0.13 14.93 -6.59
N GLU A 84 1.21 15.61 -6.30
CA GLU A 84 2.53 15.41 -6.91
C GLU A 84 3.53 15.05 -5.83
N LEU A 85 4.22 13.93 -6.01
CA LEU A 85 5.35 13.50 -5.19
C LEU A 85 6.59 13.54 -6.06
N ARG A 86 7.60 14.25 -5.62
CA ARG A 86 8.90 14.30 -6.26
C ARG A 86 9.95 13.71 -5.32
N VAL A 87 10.74 12.77 -5.82
CA VAL A 87 11.92 12.28 -5.08
C VAL A 87 12.95 13.40 -5.00
N ALA A 88 13.29 13.80 -3.78
CA ALA A 88 14.23 14.89 -3.51
C ALA A 88 15.70 14.45 -3.73
N ASP A 89 16.63 15.41 -3.66
CA ASP A 89 18.05 15.17 -3.99
C ASP A 89 18.80 14.35 -2.92
N ASP A 90 18.26 14.23 -1.71
CA ASP A 90 18.90 13.55 -0.57
C ASP A 90 18.56 12.05 -0.52
N VAL A 91 18.77 11.35 -1.63
CA VAL A 91 18.59 9.89 -1.76
C VAL A 91 19.92 9.17 -1.61
N SER A 92 19.87 7.84 -1.38
CA SER A 92 21.08 6.99 -1.37
C SER A 92 21.78 7.04 -2.74
N ALA A 93 23.11 6.76 -2.73
CA ALA A 93 23.91 6.79 -3.95
C ALA A 93 23.39 5.87 -5.06
N ASP A 94 22.80 4.72 -4.69
CA ASP A 94 22.24 3.75 -5.63
C ASP A 94 20.98 4.28 -6.35
N LEU A 95 20.30 5.25 -5.75
CA LEU A 95 19.11 5.89 -6.29
C LEU A 95 19.38 7.26 -6.92
N ALA A 96 20.61 7.76 -6.89
CA ALA A 96 20.95 9.10 -7.34
C ALA A 96 20.46 9.40 -8.78
N SER A 97 20.44 8.40 -9.67
CA SER A 97 19.93 8.57 -11.03
C SER A 97 18.40 8.73 -11.12
N ALA A 98 17.68 8.38 -10.04
CA ALA A 98 16.23 8.53 -9.96
C ALA A 98 15.78 9.79 -9.21
N THR A 99 16.72 10.66 -8.80
CA THR A 99 16.40 11.99 -8.22
C THR A 99 15.50 12.76 -9.15
N GLY A 100 14.45 13.38 -8.60
CA GLY A 100 13.45 14.09 -9.39
C GLY A 100 12.38 13.20 -10.02
N PHE A 101 12.39 11.89 -9.73
CA PHE A 101 11.29 11.00 -10.13
C PHE A 101 9.96 11.60 -9.64
N LEU A 102 8.99 11.71 -10.54
CA LEU A 102 7.71 12.36 -10.26
C LEU A 102 6.57 11.35 -10.33
N SER A 103 5.85 11.19 -9.22
CA SER A 103 4.56 10.50 -9.17
C SER A 103 3.45 11.53 -9.10
N VAL A 104 2.47 11.42 -9.97
CA VAL A 104 1.31 12.32 -9.99
C VAL A 104 0.05 11.48 -9.99
N TRP A 105 -0.86 11.77 -9.07
CA TRP A 105 -2.19 11.19 -9.14
C TRP A 105 -3.30 12.22 -9.06
N ARG A 106 -4.45 11.85 -9.59
CA ARG A 106 -5.70 12.58 -9.45
C ARG A 106 -6.62 11.79 -8.54
N GLY A 107 -7.35 12.48 -7.70
CA GLY A 107 -8.27 11.85 -6.76
C GLY A 107 -9.32 12.80 -6.23
N THR A 108 -10.16 12.28 -5.36
CA THR A 108 -11.20 13.02 -4.66
C THR A 108 -10.76 13.40 -3.26
N ASP A 109 -11.48 14.30 -2.61
CA ASP A 109 -11.19 14.79 -1.26
C ASP A 109 -11.37 13.73 -0.16
N ASP A 110 -12.02 12.61 -0.47
CA ASP A 110 -12.04 11.45 0.41
C ASP A 110 -10.77 10.57 0.32
N GLY A 111 -9.84 10.88 -0.59
CA GLY A 111 -8.57 10.16 -0.77
C GLY A 111 -8.59 9.09 -1.85
N ARG A 112 -9.72 8.83 -2.52
CA ARG A 112 -9.74 7.87 -3.65
C ARG A 112 -8.95 8.40 -4.83
N VAL A 113 -8.15 7.52 -5.42
CA VAL A 113 -7.31 7.81 -6.58
C VAL A 113 -7.96 7.29 -7.86
N SER A 114 -8.05 8.15 -8.88
CA SER A 114 -8.64 7.80 -10.17
C SER A 114 -7.59 7.54 -11.26
N THR A 115 -6.46 8.23 -11.21
CA THR A 115 -5.39 8.13 -12.22
C THR A 115 -4.04 8.32 -11.57
N VAL A 116 -3.06 7.52 -11.97
CA VAL A 116 -1.66 7.62 -11.54
C VAL A 116 -0.77 7.74 -12.76
N LYS A 117 0.25 8.60 -12.68
CA LYS A 117 1.34 8.71 -13.66
C LYS A 117 2.67 8.67 -12.91
N LEU A 118 3.57 7.81 -13.38
CA LEU A 118 4.94 7.71 -12.91
C LEU A 118 5.86 8.21 -14.02
N LEU A 119 6.73 9.15 -13.71
CA LEU A 119 7.59 9.85 -14.65
C LEU A 119 9.03 9.77 -14.15
N ALA A 120 9.77 8.77 -14.62
CA ALA A 120 11.19 8.63 -14.32
C ALA A 120 12.02 9.69 -15.07
N PRO A 121 13.12 10.18 -14.48
CA PRO A 121 14.13 10.94 -15.20
C PRO A 121 14.73 10.11 -16.35
N GLU A 122 15.12 10.76 -17.46
CA GLU A 122 15.73 10.09 -18.61
C GLU A 122 17.06 9.38 -18.26
N GLU A 123 17.79 9.90 -17.28
CA GLU A 123 19.04 9.35 -16.76
C GLU A 123 18.87 8.22 -15.73
N ALA A 124 17.66 7.93 -15.29
CA ALA A 124 17.42 6.87 -14.31
C ALA A 124 17.85 5.50 -14.86
N THR A 125 18.69 4.80 -14.09
CA THR A 125 19.01 3.41 -14.39
C THR A 125 17.77 2.54 -14.24
N GLU A 126 17.72 1.40 -14.92
CA GLU A 126 16.58 0.48 -14.86
C GLU A 126 16.29 0.02 -13.42
N ASP A 127 17.36 -0.32 -12.66
CA ASP A 127 17.25 -0.79 -11.29
C ASP A 127 16.72 0.33 -10.36
N ALA A 128 17.29 1.55 -10.43
CA ALA A 128 16.84 2.68 -9.62
C ALA A 128 15.39 3.05 -9.97
N ARG A 129 15.02 3.02 -11.27
CA ARG A 129 13.65 3.26 -11.73
C ARG A 129 12.70 2.24 -11.12
N ALA A 130 12.96 0.95 -11.27
CA ALA A 130 12.08 -0.12 -10.77
C ALA A 130 11.93 -0.05 -9.24
N THR A 131 13.02 0.23 -8.52
CA THR A 131 13.02 0.35 -7.06
C THR A 131 12.16 1.53 -6.60
N VAL A 132 12.32 2.71 -7.21
CA VAL A 132 11.54 3.90 -6.86
C VAL A 132 10.06 3.74 -7.27
N GLU A 133 9.78 3.17 -8.45
CA GLU A 133 8.41 2.85 -8.86
C GLU A 133 7.69 1.97 -7.84
N SER A 134 8.34 0.90 -7.39
CA SER A 134 7.79 -0.01 -6.38
C SER A 134 7.50 0.72 -5.07
N ALA A 135 8.44 1.51 -4.57
CA ALA A 135 8.26 2.26 -3.34
C ALA A 135 7.13 3.31 -3.44
N LEU A 136 7.04 4.05 -4.56
CA LEU A 136 5.96 5.02 -4.79
C LEU A 136 4.59 4.34 -4.91
N MET A 137 4.53 3.12 -5.43
CA MET A 137 3.29 2.33 -5.45
C MET A 137 2.91 1.86 -4.04
N SER A 138 3.88 1.47 -3.19
CA SER A 138 3.61 1.17 -1.77
C SER A 138 3.11 2.40 -1.01
N VAL A 139 3.72 3.58 -1.25
CA VAL A 139 3.23 4.86 -0.72
C VAL A 139 1.78 5.10 -1.12
N LEU A 140 1.47 4.95 -2.39
CA LEU A 140 0.11 5.16 -2.91
C LEU A 140 -0.90 4.18 -2.29
N SER A 141 -0.52 2.91 -2.14
CA SER A 141 -1.39 1.86 -1.57
C SER A 141 -1.65 2.03 -0.07
N SER A 142 -0.84 2.84 0.62
CA SER A 142 -0.94 3.13 2.05
C SER A 142 -1.61 4.46 2.37
N THR A 143 -2.06 5.23 1.36
CA THR A 143 -2.83 6.45 1.58
C THR A 143 -4.19 6.13 2.17
N VAL A 144 -4.64 6.97 3.14
CA VAL A 144 -5.92 6.77 3.80
C VAL A 144 -7.07 7.23 2.91
N ILE A 145 -8.09 6.37 2.78
CA ILE A 145 -9.34 6.71 2.10
C ILE A 145 -10.43 6.85 3.18
N PHE A 146 -10.95 8.05 3.34
CA PHE A 146 -12.02 8.35 4.30
C PHE A 146 -13.38 7.86 3.78
N PRO A 147 -14.32 7.48 4.67
CA PRO A 147 -15.67 7.13 4.28
C PRO A 147 -16.49 8.40 3.96
N SER A 148 -17.52 8.25 3.11
CA SER A 148 -18.50 9.31 2.84
C SER A 148 -19.44 9.57 4.03
N ASP A 149 -19.65 8.55 4.87
CA ASP A 149 -20.45 8.65 6.07
C ASP A 149 -19.63 9.19 7.24
N ALA A 150 -20.28 9.85 8.19
CA ALA A 150 -19.62 10.47 9.33
C ALA A 150 -19.06 9.44 10.30
N VAL A 151 -17.83 9.67 10.77
CA VAL A 151 -17.14 8.87 11.79
C VAL A 151 -16.52 9.78 12.84
N GLY A 152 -16.42 9.28 14.06
CA GLY A 152 -15.83 10.00 15.21
C GLY A 152 -14.94 9.08 16.04
N VAL A 153 -14.49 9.55 17.19
CA VAL A 153 -13.59 8.78 18.06
C VAL A 153 -14.22 7.44 18.45
N GLY A 154 -13.45 6.35 18.28
CA GLY A 154 -13.91 4.97 18.44
C GLY A 154 -14.69 4.43 17.23
N GLY A 155 -14.95 5.26 16.22
CA GLY A 155 -15.56 4.83 14.96
C GLY A 155 -14.56 4.11 14.06
N SER A 156 -15.07 3.26 13.19
CA SER A 156 -14.23 2.49 12.28
C SER A 156 -14.87 2.30 10.91
N TRP A 157 -14.04 2.11 9.90
CA TRP A 157 -14.45 1.77 8.54
C TRP A 157 -13.47 0.82 7.87
N THR A 158 -13.93 0.15 6.83
CA THR A 158 -13.12 -0.72 5.98
C THR A 158 -12.95 -0.17 4.58
N VAL A 159 -11.77 -0.41 4.02
CA VAL A 159 -11.43 -0.13 2.63
C VAL A 159 -10.99 -1.43 1.97
N GLU A 160 -11.70 -1.86 0.95
CA GLU A 160 -11.28 -2.99 0.11
C GLU A 160 -10.49 -2.48 -1.09
N SER A 161 -9.34 -3.10 -1.35
CA SER A 161 -8.45 -2.76 -2.45
C SER A 161 -7.80 -3.99 -3.07
N ARG A 162 -7.22 -3.80 -4.26
CA ARG A 162 -6.29 -4.75 -4.88
C ARG A 162 -4.89 -4.20 -4.81
N VAL A 163 -3.98 -4.98 -4.29
CA VAL A 163 -2.56 -4.68 -4.29
C VAL A 163 -1.88 -5.59 -5.30
N THR A 164 -1.16 -5.01 -6.23
CA THR A 164 -0.41 -5.74 -7.26
C THR A 164 1.07 -5.67 -6.92
N GLY A 165 1.69 -6.82 -6.75
CA GLY A 165 3.12 -7.00 -6.50
C GLY A 165 3.59 -8.26 -7.21
N GLY A 166 4.38 -9.11 -6.55
CA GLY A 166 4.75 -10.44 -7.05
C GLY A 166 3.53 -11.34 -7.30
N SER A 167 2.44 -11.15 -6.56
CA SER A 167 1.11 -11.66 -6.84
C SER A 167 0.06 -10.57 -6.56
N THR A 168 -1.16 -10.75 -7.09
CA THR A 168 -2.27 -9.83 -6.79
C THR A 168 -2.97 -10.30 -5.52
N MET A 169 -3.03 -9.42 -4.52
CA MET A 169 -3.73 -9.64 -3.25
C MET A 169 -5.02 -8.83 -3.19
N LEU A 170 -6.05 -9.38 -2.59
CA LEU A 170 -7.21 -8.66 -2.11
C LEU A 170 -6.92 -8.23 -0.67
N ARG A 171 -6.98 -6.93 -0.43
CA ARG A 171 -6.68 -6.33 0.87
C ARG A 171 -7.93 -5.67 1.44
N THR A 172 -8.23 -5.95 2.69
CA THR A 172 -9.18 -5.21 3.51
C THR A 172 -8.40 -4.46 4.57
N THR A 173 -8.44 -3.14 4.54
CA THR A 173 -7.84 -2.29 5.57
C THR A 173 -8.94 -1.76 6.46
N THR A 174 -8.82 -2.00 7.77
CA THR A 174 -9.71 -1.45 8.80
C THR A 174 -9.01 -0.29 9.50
N TYR A 175 -9.62 0.87 9.47
CA TYR A 175 -9.19 2.05 10.20
C TYR A 175 -10.11 2.26 11.40
N THR A 176 -9.53 2.55 12.57
CA THR A 176 -10.26 2.93 13.79
C THR A 176 -9.76 4.27 14.26
N VAL A 177 -10.65 5.24 14.43
CA VAL A 177 -10.30 6.57 14.94
C VAL A 177 -9.99 6.48 16.42
N THR A 178 -8.75 6.78 16.81
CA THR A 178 -8.33 6.82 18.21
C THR A 178 -8.45 8.21 18.80
N ASP A 179 -8.23 9.27 18.01
CA ASP A 179 -8.40 10.67 18.41
C ASP A 179 -8.60 11.58 17.18
N ILE A 180 -9.21 12.76 17.39
CA ILE A 180 -9.34 13.82 16.40
C ILE A 180 -9.00 15.16 17.06
N GLN A 181 -7.96 15.84 16.56
CA GLN A 181 -7.51 17.13 17.07
C GLN A 181 -7.40 18.16 15.94
N GLY A 182 -8.45 18.93 15.74
CA GLY A 182 -8.53 19.88 14.63
C GLY A 182 -8.53 19.15 13.28
N ASP A 183 -7.49 19.38 12.47
CA ASP A 183 -7.33 18.68 11.17
C ASP A 183 -6.57 17.35 11.29
N GLN A 184 -6.02 17.03 12.45
CA GLN A 184 -5.32 15.77 12.67
C GLN A 184 -6.27 14.67 13.11
N VAL A 185 -6.17 13.51 12.45
CA VAL A 185 -6.91 12.29 12.73
C VAL A 185 -5.89 11.19 13.05
N MET A 186 -6.00 10.63 14.24
CA MET A 186 -5.16 9.51 14.68
C MET A 186 -5.92 8.21 14.47
N LEU A 187 -5.27 7.24 13.84
CA LEU A 187 -5.87 6.00 13.37
C LEU A 187 -5.07 4.80 13.86
N ASP A 188 -5.75 3.79 14.38
CA ASP A 188 -5.23 2.43 14.40
C ASP A 188 -5.56 1.77 13.04
N VAL A 189 -4.63 0.98 12.52
CA VAL A 189 -4.73 0.34 11.20
C VAL A 189 -4.55 -1.16 11.33
N VAL A 190 -5.49 -1.93 10.82
CA VAL A 190 -5.39 -3.38 10.70
C VAL A 190 -5.60 -3.77 9.24
N VAL A 191 -4.75 -4.63 8.73
CA VAL A 191 -4.80 -5.12 7.36
C VAL A 191 -5.06 -6.62 7.36
N ASP A 192 -5.98 -7.07 6.53
CA ASP A 192 -6.19 -8.47 6.17
C ASP A 192 -5.96 -8.64 4.66
N GLN A 193 -5.21 -9.68 4.28
CA GLN A 193 -4.88 -9.93 2.88
C GLN A 193 -5.06 -11.40 2.52
N ARG A 194 -5.50 -11.62 1.29
CA ARG A 194 -5.56 -12.94 0.69
C ARG A 194 -5.27 -12.87 -0.80
N PRO A 195 -4.76 -13.95 -1.42
CA PRO A 195 -4.58 -13.98 -2.86
C PRO A 195 -5.88 -13.69 -3.62
N ALA A 196 -5.78 -12.89 -4.67
CA ALA A 196 -6.92 -12.63 -5.56
C ALA A 196 -7.29 -13.86 -6.42
N GLN A 197 -6.34 -14.78 -6.60
CA GLN A 197 -6.52 -16.06 -7.27
C GLN A 197 -6.28 -17.18 -6.27
N GLU A 198 -7.28 -18.02 -6.08
CA GLU A 198 -7.20 -19.18 -5.18
C GLU A 198 -6.38 -20.32 -5.77
N THR A 199 -5.89 -20.19 -7.01
CA THR A 199 -5.20 -21.24 -7.73
C THR A 199 -3.93 -20.71 -8.39
N LEU A 200 -2.80 -21.35 -8.14
CA LEU A 200 -1.55 -21.21 -8.88
C LEU A 200 -1.45 -22.29 -9.94
N ASN A 201 -1.24 -21.88 -11.19
CA ASN A 201 -0.99 -22.78 -12.30
C ASN A 201 0.46 -22.66 -12.75
N PHE A 202 1.13 -23.78 -12.94
CA PHE A 202 2.51 -23.82 -13.39
C PHE A 202 2.56 -24.19 -14.87
N ASP A 203 3.24 -23.37 -15.64
CA ASP A 203 3.58 -23.67 -17.02
C ASP A 203 4.97 -24.30 -17.15
N ALA A 204 5.24 -24.90 -18.32
CA ALA A 204 6.50 -25.59 -18.58
C ALA A 204 7.70 -24.62 -18.71
N GLU A 205 7.47 -23.34 -18.90
CA GLU A 205 8.55 -22.33 -19.05
C GLU A 205 9.06 -21.88 -17.69
N THR A 206 8.14 -21.66 -16.72
CA THR A 206 8.47 -21.14 -15.38
C THR A 206 8.81 -22.25 -14.38
N ALA A 207 8.16 -23.40 -14.46
CA ALA A 207 8.38 -24.52 -13.56
C ALA A 207 8.20 -25.89 -14.29
N PRO A 208 9.21 -26.35 -15.06
CA PRO A 208 9.10 -27.56 -15.87
C PRO A 208 8.69 -28.81 -15.09
N ASP A 209 9.16 -28.94 -13.85
CA ASP A 209 8.86 -30.10 -12.99
C ASP A 209 7.43 -30.08 -12.42
N LEU A 210 6.78 -28.92 -12.44
CA LEU A 210 5.41 -28.71 -11.97
C LEU A 210 4.44 -28.42 -13.13
N ALA A 211 4.91 -28.54 -14.36
CA ALA A 211 4.13 -28.20 -15.56
C ALA A 211 2.79 -28.94 -15.61
N GLY A 212 1.71 -28.19 -15.74
CA GLY A 212 0.35 -28.73 -15.78
C GLY A 212 -0.22 -29.09 -14.41
N GLN A 213 0.53 -28.85 -13.32
CA GLN A 213 0.00 -28.95 -11.97
C GLN A 213 -0.70 -27.63 -11.58
N SER A 214 -1.67 -27.75 -10.69
CA SER A 214 -2.44 -26.65 -10.12
C SER A 214 -2.41 -26.79 -8.61
N LEU A 215 -2.03 -25.72 -7.92
CA LEU A 215 -2.09 -25.65 -6.47
C LEU A 215 -3.22 -24.71 -6.06
N THR A 216 -3.93 -25.05 -5.00
CA THR A 216 -5.00 -24.23 -4.42
C THR A 216 -4.57 -23.68 -3.08
N VAL A 217 -5.07 -22.50 -2.73
CA VAL A 217 -4.87 -21.90 -1.40
C VAL A 217 -5.52 -22.82 -0.36
N GLU A 218 -4.72 -23.32 0.58
CA GLU A 218 -5.17 -24.10 1.75
C GLU A 218 -5.43 -23.15 2.94
N SER A 219 -4.56 -22.18 3.17
CA SER A 219 -4.75 -21.11 4.15
C SER A 219 -4.10 -19.80 3.70
N SER A 220 -4.61 -18.68 4.25
CA SER A 220 -4.02 -17.35 4.11
C SER A 220 -4.23 -16.62 5.42
N ASP A 221 -3.15 -16.29 6.11
CA ASP A 221 -3.17 -15.65 7.41
C ASP A 221 -2.31 -14.38 7.38
N THR A 222 -2.86 -13.27 7.88
CA THR A 222 -2.18 -11.97 7.92
C THR A 222 -1.95 -11.54 9.36
N VAL A 223 -0.73 -11.17 9.68
CA VAL A 223 -0.36 -10.43 10.90
C VAL A 223 -0.15 -8.99 10.50
N ALA A 224 -0.92 -8.09 11.09
CA ALA A 224 -0.87 -6.67 10.76
C ALA A 224 -0.95 -5.82 12.02
N GLU A 225 -0.20 -4.72 11.99
CA GLU A 225 -0.26 -3.68 13.01
C GLU A 225 0.03 -2.33 12.36
N GLY A 226 -0.58 -1.27 12.89
CA GLY A 226 -0.27 0.07 12.43
C GLY A 226 -1.00 1.14 13.21
N SER A 227 -0.37 2.30 13.23
CA SER A 227 -0.99 3.55 13.68
C SER A 227 -0.51 4.68 12.79
N LEU A 228 -1.42 5.56 12.40
CA LEU A 228 -1.15 6.68 11.52
C LEU A 228 -1.70 7.97 12.13
N THR A 229 -0.96 9.05 11.95
CA THR A 229 -1.48 10.40 12.12
C THR A 229 -1.64 11.03 10.73
N VAL A 230 -2.87 11.33 10.39
CA VAL A 230 -3.23 12.01 9.13
C VAL A 230 -3.59 13.45 9.46
N ASP A 231 -2.85 14.40 8.90
CA ASP A 231 -3.27 15.80 8.87
C ASP A 231 -4.03 16.03 7.56
N ARG A 232 -5.31 16.40 7.66
CA ARG A 232 -6.18 16.55 6.49
C ARG A 232 -5.79 17.73 5.58
N THR A 233 -4.87 18.56 6.02
CA THR A 233 -4.26 19.64 5.22
C THR A 233 -3.01 19.19 4.47
N GLU A 234 -2.64 17.90 4.60
CA GLU A 234 -1.48 17.27 3.96
C GLU A 234 -1.92 16.06 3.13
N ALA A 235 -1.24 15.81 2.01
CA ALA A 235 -1.61 14.72 1.11
C ALA A 235 -1.27 13.32 1.64
N LEU A 236 -0.26 13.23 2.50
CA LEU A 236 0.29 11.99 3.04
C LEU A 236 0.19 11.99 4.58
N PRO A 237 0.18 10.82 5.22
CA PRO A 237 0.31 10.75 6.67
C PRO A 237 1.52 11.54 7.16
N VAL A 238 1.39 12.18 8.30
CA VAL A 238 2.44 13.04 8.88
C VAL A 238 3.34 12.30 9.85
N ASP A 239 2.86 11.16 10.36
CA ASP A 239 3.61 10.29 11.29
C ASP A 239 2.97 8.91 11.35
N GLY A 240 3.75 7.92 11.78
CA GLY A 240 3.28 6.57 12.06
C GLY A 240 3.74 5.53 11.06
N ALA A 241 3.24 4.32 11.24
CA ALA A 241 3.57 3.19 10.37
C ALA A 241 2.39 2.23 10.24
N ALA A 242 2.36 1.50 9.14
CA ALA A 242 1.47 0.36 8.96
C ALA A 242 2.26 -0.80 8.36
N SER A 243 2.05 -2.01 8.89
CA SER A 243 2.69 -3.23 8.41
C SER A 243 1.67 -4.35 8.23
N ALA A 244 1.93 -5.20 7.25
CA ALA A 244 1.20 -6.43 7.04
C ALA A 244 2.15 -7.51 6.54
N SER A 245 2.14 -8.67 7.21
CA SER A 245 2.89 -9.86 6.82
C SER A 245 1.89 -10.99 6.62
N THR A 246 1.81 -11.52 5.40
CA THR A 246 0.81 -12.52 5.01
C THR A 246 1.50 -13.81 4.61
N ARG A 247 1.14 -14.90 5.25
CA ARG A 247 1.52 -16.26 4.87
C ARG A 247 0.41 -16.92 4.09
N VAL A 248 0.74 -17.43 2.91
CA VAL A 248 -0.16 -18.21 2.07
C VAL A 248 0.40 -19.61 1.91
N VAL A 249 -0.42 -20.60 2.24
CA VAL A 249 -0.09 -22.02 2.05
C VAL A 249 -0.88 -22.57 0.88
N TYR A 250 -0.19 -23.17 -0.06
CA TYR A 250 -0.79 -23.80 -1.23
C TYR A 250 -0.62 -25.33 -1.17
N ALA A 251 -1.69 -26.04 -1.48
CA ALA A 251 -1.75 -27.48 -1.59
C ALA A 251 -2.03 -27.90 -3.04
N GLY A 252 -1.41 -29.00 -3.45
CA GLY A 252 -1.63 -29.63 -4.76
C GLY A 252 -2.23 -31.03 -4.66
N ALA A 253 -2.23 -31.76 -5.79
CA ALA A 253 -2.65 -33.15 -5.84
C ALA A 253 -1.66 -34.09 -5.09
N ASP A 254 -0.42 -33.65 -4.94
CA ASP A 254 0.57 -34.31 -4.11
C ASP A 254 0.39 -33.85 -2.66
N GLU A 255 0.03 -34.80 -1.79
CA GLU A 255 -0.25 -34.53 -0.37
C GLU A 255 1.04 -34.43 0.47
N ASP A 256 2.20 -34.78 -0.08
CA ASP A 256 3.46 -34.86 0.66
C ASP A 256 4.14 -33.49 0.84
N PHE A 257 3.81 -32.50 0.02
CA PHE A 257 4.42 -31.18 0.13
C PHE A 257 3.41 -30.02 0.02
N ARG A 258 3.85 -28.85 0.48
CA ARG A 258 3.17 -27.55 0.37
C ARG A 258 4.11 -26.50 -0.17
N ILE A 259 3.56 -25.50 -0.86
CA ILE A 259 4.28 -24.25 -1.13
C ILE A 259 3.79 -23.22 -0.13
N VAL A 260 4.73 -22.65 0.61
CA VAL A 260 4.48 -21.55 1.55
C VAL A 260 5.07 -20.29 0.94
N GLN A 261 4.25 -19.26 0.82
CA GLN A 261 4.67 -17.93 0.37
C GLN A 261 4.43 -16.93 1.51
N ASP A 262 5.46 -16.18 1.85
CA ASP A 262 5.41 -15.08 2.81
C ASP A 262 5.58 -13.75 2.09
N TYR A 263 4.65 -12.83 2.34
CA TYR A 263 4.65 -11.47 1.81
C TYR A 263 4.71 -10.50 2.97
N THR A 264 5.66 -9.58 2.97
CA THR A 264 5.76 -8.52 3.98
C THR A 264 5.78 -7.17 3.30
N GLU A 265 4.98 -6.26 3.80
CA GLU A 265 4.97 -4.86 3.41
C GLU A 265 4.85 -4.00 4.66
N LYS A 266 5.68 -2.95 4.74
CA LYS A 266 5.60 -1.95 5.77
C LYS A 266 5.88 -0.58 5.17
N VAL A 267 5.13 0.40 5.62
CA VAL A 267 5.35 1.81 5.27
C VAL A 267 5.43 2.60 6.56
N ASN A 268 6.47 3.39 6.70
CA ASN A 268 6.75 4.26 7.86
C ASN A 268 6.87 5.71 7.39
N TRP A 269 6.19 6.60 8.07
CA TRP A 269 6.08 8.02 7.78
C TRP A 269 6.76 8.86 8.85
N SER A 270 7.55 9.87 8.44
CA SER A 270 8.21 10.81 9.36
C SER A 270 8.46 12.18 8.71
#